data_f4311fbb65983c93f688200da1672f79
#
_entry.id   f4311fbb65983c93f688200da1672f79
#
_cell.length_a   1.000
_cell.length_b   1.000
_cell.length_c   1.000
_cell.angle_alpha   90.00
_cell.angle_beta   90.00
_cell.angle_gamma   90.00
#
_symmetry.space_group_name_H-M   'P 1'
#
loop_
_entity.id
_entity.type
_entity.pdbx_description
1 polymer ?
#
loop_
_entity_poly.entity_id
_entity_poly.type
_entity_poly.pdbx_seq_one_letter_code
_entity_poly.pdbx_strand_id
1 'polypeptide(L)'
;LTSIIPTLLLKKPYKERFETGISMSSLSSLTRISRQLDDIINRIPLKQAPYVGASAFAHKAGLHASAIIKDPTTYEHIEPSLTGNSRIIPVSNQAGQSNLVSRLKEAGLSIKKNDPAIGRILEIVKEREAVGYSFDTAQASFELLARRELGELPIFFEVKRYRVTVERRKNKYNKLVSLSEAVVVVKVDGEKKLSASESMDEVGSDRGPVNALSKALTKDLGSYQKLINDIKLVDFKVRITQGGTEAVTRVVIDSEDKNGVRWSTVGVSPNIVDASFEALLDAINWKLVRDTKTQIKFATSH
;
A
#
# COMPACT_ATOMS: atom_id res chain seq x y z
N LEU A 1 -18.78 -17.03 -12.16
CA LEU A 1 -17.70 -17.88 -12.73
C LEU A 1 -16.53 -18.04 -11.77
N THR A 2 -16.08 -16.97 -11.10
CA THR A 2 -14.94 -16.97 -10.18
C THR A 2 -15.07 -17.91 -8.98
N SER A 3 -16.29 -18.31 -8.61
CA SER A 3 -16.54 -19.30 -7.56
C SER A 3 -16.78 -20.71 -8.14
N ILE A 4 -17.44 -20.80 -9.29
CA ILE A 4 -17.83 -22.08 -9.90
C ILE A 4 -16.60 -22.82 -10.44
N ILE A 5 -15.77 -22.15 -11.23
CA ILE A 5 -14.58 -22.76 -11.86
C ILE A 5 -13.65 -23.41 -10.83
N PRO A 6 -13.17 -22.66 -9.79
CA PRO A 6 -12.30 -23.30 -8.79
C PRO A 6 -13.00 -24.40 -8.00
N THR A 7 -14.30 -24.29 -7.75
CA THR A 7 -15.05 -25.34 -7.05
C THR A 7 -15.06 -26.64 -7.86
N LEU A 8 -15.34 -26.56 -9.17
CA LEU A 8 -15.34 -27.73 -10.04
C LEU A 8 -13.97 -28.38 -10.16
N LEU A 9 -12.90 -27.56 -10.22
CA LEU A 9 -11.53 -28.07 -10.45
C LEU A 9 -10.82 -28.53 -9.16
N LEU A 10 -11.14 -27.95 -7.99
CA LEU A 10 -10.36 -28.17 -6.77
C LEU A 10 -11.08 -28.98 -5.71
N LYS A 11 -12.44 -29.04 -5.74
CA LYS A 11 -13.21 -29.67 -4.68
C LYS A 11 -13.65 -31.09 -5.05
N LYS A 12 -13.43 -32.05 -4.13
CA LYS A 12 -14.12 -33.31 -4.17
C LYS A 12 -15.60 -33.09 -3.82
N PRO A 13 -16.56 -33.77 -4.42
CA PRO A 13 -16.47 -34.76 -5.47
C PRO A 13 -16.48 -34.18 -6.91
N TYR A 14 -16.45 -32.87 -7.09
CA TYR A 14 -16.71 -32.22 -8.38
C TYR A 14 -15.60 -32.48 -9.40
N LYS A 15 -14.34 -32.37 -8.99
CA LYS A 15 -13.19 -32.56 -9.89
C LYS A 15 -13.13 -33.98 -10.52
N GLU A 16 -13.79 -34.94 -9.92
CA GLU A 16 -13.86 -36.33 -10.42
C GLU A 16 -15.06 -36.56 -11.37
N ARG A 17 -15.99 -35.59 -11.39
CA ARG A 17 -17.24 -35.70 -12.16
C ARG A 17 -17.32 -34.78 -13.37
N PHE A 18 -16.57 -33.69 -13.35
CA PHE A 18 -16.70 -32.66 -14.37
C PHE A 18 -15.34 -32.35 -14.99
N GLU A 19 -15.32 -32.32 -16.30
CA GLU A 19 -14.23 -31.84 -17.12
C GLU A 19 -14.59 -30.44 -17.64
N THR A 20 -13.72 -29.46 -17.39
CA THR A 20 -14.02 -28.05 -17.70
C THR A 20 -13.22 -27.51 -18.88
N GLY A 21 -12.25 -28.24 -19.40
CA GLY A 21 -11.31 -27.79 -20.43
C GLY A 21 -10.33 -26.70 -19.94
N ILE A 22 -10.35 -26.33 -18.63
CA ILE A 22 -9.47 -25.33 -18.04
C ILE A 22 -8.32 -26.03 -17.32
N SER A 23 -7.08 -25.72 -17.72
CA SER A 23 -5.89 -26.28 -17.08
C SER A 23 -5.65 -25.67 -15.69
N MET A 24 -4.94 -26.40 -14.82
CA MET A 24 -4.53 -25.91 -13.51
C MET A 24 -3.61 -24.67 -13.63
N SER A 25 -2.78 -24.60 -14.67
CA SER A 25 -1.96 -23.43 -14.95
C SER A 25 -2.79 -22.19 -15.32
N SER A 26 -3.90 -22.37 -16.05
CA SER A 26 -4.84 -21.29 -16.36
C SER A 26 -5.61 -20.84 -15.12
N LEU A 27 -5.92 -21.75 -14.19
CA LEU A 27 -6.62 -21.43 -12.96
C LEU A 27 -5.84 -20.43 -12.08
N SER A 28 -4.52 -20.50 -12.07
CA SER A 28 -3.67 -19.55 -11.33
C SER A 28 -3.76 -18.09 -11.83
N SER A 29 -4.35 -17.85 -13.00
CA SER A 29 -4.63 -16.51 -13.52
C SER A 29 -6.00 -15.95 -13.08
N LEU A 30 -6.83 -16.73 -12.38
CA LEU A 30 -8.23 -16.37 -12.10
C LEU A 30 -8.37 -15.06 -11.32
N THR A 31 -7.57 -14.86 -10.28
CA THR A 31 -7.60 -13.62 -9.47
C THR A 31 -7.24 -12.40 -10.31
N ARG A 32 -6.22 -12.50 -11.16
CA ARG A 32 -5.80 -11.43 -12.07
C ARG A 32 -6.90 -11.10 -13.08
N ILE A 33 -7.50 -12.10 -13.70
CA ILE A 33 -8.59 -11.93 -14.68
C ILE A 33 -9.81 -11.27 -14.01
N SER A 34 -10.16 -11.70 -12.78
CA SER A 34 -11.27 -11.11 -12.03
C SER A 34 -11.05 -9.62 -11.76
N ARG A 35 -9.83 -9.23 -11.35
CA ARG A 35 -9.47 -7.83 -11.10
C ARG A 35 -9.49 -7.00 -12.38
N GLN A 36 -8.95 -7.53 -13.48
CA GLN A 36 -8.98 -6.86 -14.78
C GLN A 36 -10.43 -6.63 -15.25
N LEU A 37 -11.32 -7.60 -15.07
CA LEU A 37 -12.72 -7.42 -15.40
C LEU A 37 -13.36 -6.32 -14.54
N ASP A 38 -13.12 -6.32 -13.23
CA ASP A 38 -13.63 -5.28 -12.34
C ASP A 38 -13.14 -3.88 -12.75
N ASP A 39 -11.89 -3.76 -13.21
CA ASP A 39 -11.34 -2.50 -13.71
C ASP A 39 -12.02 -2.07 -15.03
N ILE A 40 -12.22 -3.01 -15.98
CA ILE A 40 -12.87 -2.72 -17.27
C ILE A 40 -14.31 -2.22 -17.08
N ILE A 41 -15.06 -2.86 -16.16
CA ILE A 41 -16.45 -2.46 -15.88
C ILE A 41 -16.57 -1.38 -14.80
N ASN A 42 -15.45 -0.78 -14.39
CA ASN A 42 -15.36 0.25 -13.34
C ASN A 42 -16.07 -0.14 -12.04
N ARG A 43 -15.89 -1.38 -11.61
CA ARG A 43 -16.47 -1.92 -10.39
C ARG A 43 -15.43 -2.09 -9.30
N ILE A 44 -15.75 -1.67 -8.07
CA ILE A 44 -14.89 -1.95 -6.91
C ILE A 44 -14.86 -3.46 -6.65
N PRO A 45 -13.67 -4.11 -6.65
CA PRO A 45 -13.55 -5.54 -6.39
C PRO A 45 -14.14 -5.91 -5.03
N LEU A 46 -14.95 -6.97 -4.99
CA LEU A 46 -15.49 -7.48 -3.73
C LEU A 46 -14.39 -8.20 -2.96
N LYS A 47 -13.94 -7.60 -1.86
CA LYS A 47 -12.81 -8.10 -1.06
C LYS A 47 -13.02 -9.53 -0.53
N GLN A 48 -14.26 -9.90 -0.22
CA GLN A 48 -14.62 -11.21 0.32
C GLN A 48 -15.06 -12.22 -0.76
N ALA A 49 -14.93 -11.86 -2.06
CA ALA A 49 -15.30 -12.81 -3.13
C ALA A 49 -14.55 -14.13 -2.95
N PRO A 50 -15.26 -15.29 -2.95
CA PRO A 50 -14.60 -16.58 -2.79
C PRO A 50 -13.48 -16.77 -3.81
N TYR A 51 -12.35 -17.32 -3.37
CA TYR A 51 -11.14 -17.62 -4.12
C TYR A 51 -10.35 -16.40 -4.65
N VAL A 52 -11.00 -15.34 -5.12
CA VAL A 52 -10.34 -14.22 -5.84
C VAL A 52 -10.28 -12.92 -5.04
N GLY A 53 -11.12 -12.78 -4.02
CA GLY A 53 -11.17 -11.57 -3.19
C GLY A 53 -9.87 -11.35 -2.41
N ALA A 54 -9.49 -10.10 -2.22
CA ALA A 54 -8.28 -9.74 -1.49
C ALA A 54 -8.27 -10.24 -0.04
N SER A 55 -9.45 -10.47 0.56
CA SER A 55 -9.59 -10.98 1.93
C SER A 55 -10.06 -12.45 1.98
N ALA A 56 -10.11 -13.15 0.85
CA ALA A 56 -10.61 -14.52 0.79
C ALA A 56 -9.77 -15.52 1.62
N PHE A 57 -8.48 -15.22 1.78
CA PHE A 57 -7.52 -15.99 2.57
C PHE A 57 -6.85 -15.11 3.64
N ALA A 58 -7.64 -14.23 4.26
CA ALA A 58 -7.17 -13.36 5.31
C ALA A 58 -7.55 -13.91 6.69
N HIS A 59 -6.57 -14.03 7.59
CA HIS A 59 -6.70 -14.64 8.92
C HIS A 59 -6.43 -13.62 10.03
N LYS A 60 -7.47 -12.97 10.52
CA LYS A 60 -7.39 -11.83 11.43
C LYS A 60 -7.25 -12.20 12.92
N ALA A 61 -7.72 -13.39 13.31
CA ALA A 61 -7.68 -13.82 14.69
C ALA A 61 -6.31 -14.42 15.06
N GLY A 62 -5.78 -14.07 16.25
CA GLY A 62 -4.48 -14.56 16.71
C GLY A 62 -4.36 -16.08 16.79
N LEU A 63 -5.45 -16.78 17.18
CA LEU A 63 -5.51 -18.23 17.21
C LEU A 63 -5.43 -18.83 15.78
N HIS A 64 -6.17 -18.27 14.84
CA HIS A 64 -6.15 -18.69 13.44
C HIS A 64 -4.78 -18.48 12.80
N ALA A 65 -4.16 -17.31 13.00
CA ALA A 65 -2.81 -17.03 12.52
C ALA A 65 -1.77 -18.00 13.07
N SER A 66 -1.84 -18.30 14.38
CA SER A 66 -0.94 -19.27 15.02
C SER A 66 -1.11 -20.69 14.47
N ALA A 67 -2.33 -21.12 14.17
CA ALA A 67 -2.60 -22.43 13.62
C ALA A 67 -2.11 -22.54 12.16
N ILE A 68 -2.40 -21.54 11.32
CA ILE A 68 -1.99 -21.49 9.91
C ILE A 68 -0.48 -21.47 9.74
N ILE A 69 0.26 -20.79 10.64
CA ILE A 69 1.73 -20.81 10.61
C ILE A 69 2.27 -22.24 10.84
N LYS A 70 1.55 -23.04 11.64
CA LYS A 70 1.93 -24.43 11.91
C LYS A 70 1.50 -25.35 10.78
N ASP A 71 0.25 -25.24 10.36
CA ASP A 71 -0.36 -26.04 9.31
C ASP A 71 -1.50 -25.23 8.63
N PRO A 72 -1.29 -24.76 7.39
CA PRO A 72 -2.31 -24.02 6.64
C PRO A 72 -3.64 -24.76 6.45
N THR A 73 -3.62 -26.11 6.38
CA THR A 73 -4.81 -26.91 6.14
C THR A 73 -5.84 -26.84 7.27
N THR A 74 -5.45 -26.33 8.43
CA THR A 74 -6.34 -26.16 9.60
C THR A 74 -7.48 -25.17 9.34
N TYR A 75 -7.26 -24.16 8.50
CA TYR A 75 -8.25 -23.12 8.18
C TYR A 75 -8.40 -22.82 6.67
N GLU A 76 -7.48 -23.29 5.85
CA GLU A 76 -7.54 -23.12 4.41
C GLU A 76 -7.95 -24.42 3.74
N HIS A 77 -8.98 -24.35 2.96
CA HIS A 77 -9.52 -25.52 2.25
C HIS A 77 -8.89 -25.76 0.87
N ILE A 78 -8.05 -24.82 0.42
CA ILE A 78 -7.18 -24.91 -0.75
C ILE A 78 -5.94 -24.03 -0.53
N GLU A 79 -4.87 -24.31 -1.27
CA GLU A 79 -3.72 -23.41 -1.37
C GLU A 79 -4.09 -22.17 -2.20
N PRO A 80 -3.95 -20.92 -1.67
CA PRO A 80 -4.36 -19.69 -2.38
C PRO A 80 -3.71 -19.49 -3.75
N SER A 81 -2.47 -19.90 -3.90
CA SER A 81 -1.70 -19.78 -5.15
C SER A 81 -2.34 -20.51 -6.34
N LEU A 82 -3.14 -21.55 -6.09
CA LEU A 82 -3.86 -22.28 -7.13
C LEU A 82 -4.84 -21.41 -7.92
N THR A 83 -5.36 -20.34 -7.30
CA THR A 83 -6.24 -19.36 -7.94
C THR A 83 -5.55 -18.03 -8.22
N GLY A 84 -4.23 -17.96 -8.05
CA GLY A 84 -3.45 -16.73 -8.20
C GLY A 84 -3.69 -15.70 -7.08
N ASN A 85 -4.19 -16.16 -5.93
CA ASN A 85 -4.35 -15.34 -4.72
C ASN A 85 -3.20 -15.60 -3.73
N SER A 86 -3.19 -14.92 -2.63
CA SER A 86 -2.18 -15.05 -1.58
C SER A 86 -2.81 -15.10 -0.20
N ARG A 87 -2.14 -15.78 0.72
CA ARG A 87 -2.47 -15.75 2.15
C ARG A 87 -2.13 -14.39 2.72
N ILE A 88 -3.04 -13.84 3.52
CA ILE A 88 -2.84 -12.57 4.22
C ILE A 88 -3.09 -12.77 5.70
N ILE A 89 -2.13 -12.37 6.51
CA ILE A 89 -2.28 -12.25 7.96
C ILE A 89 -2.30 -10.76 8.29
N PRO A 90 -3.49 -10.11 8.31
CA PRO A 90 -3.59 -8.68 8.52
C PRO A 90 -3.15 -8.30 9.93
N VAL A 91 -2.51 -7.14 10.05
CA VAL A 91 -2.27 -6.49 11.34
C VAL A 91 -3.42 -5.52 11.60
N SER A 92 -4.16 -5.74 12.68
CA SER A 92 -5.32 -4.93 13.04
C SER A 92 -5.42 -4.75 14.56
N ASN A 93 -6.34 -3.90 15.00
CA ASN A 93 -6.62 -3.67 16.42
C ASN A 93 -7.00 -4.96 17.20
N GLN A 94 -7.46 -6.01 16.50
CA GLN A 94 -7.75 -7.34 17.06
C GLN A 94 -6.58 -8.33 16.90
N ALA A 95 -5.48 -7.91 16.28
CA ALA A 95 -4.33 -8.76 16.04
C ALA A 95 -3.62 -9.11 17.34
N GLY A 96 -3.25 -10.36 17.45
CA GLY A 96 -2.36 -10.84 18.50
C GLY A 96 -0.89 -10.68 18.15
N GLN A 97 -0.01 -10.88 19.11
CA GLN A 97 1.44 -10.83 18.92
C GLN A 97 1.93 -11.77 17.81
N SER A 98 1.29 -12.93 17.63
CA SER A 98 1.65 -13.91 16.59
C SER A 98 1.46 -13.36 15.17
N ASN A 99 0.36 -12.63 14.92
CA ASN A 99 0.13 -11.97 13.63
C ASN A 99 1.18 -10.90 13.37
N LEU A 100 1.48 -10.10 14.38
CA LEU A 100 2.47 -9.05 14.30
C LEU A 100 3.85 -9.62 13.98
N VAL A 101 4.30 -10.65 14.70
CA VAL A 101 5.59 -11.31 14.47
C VAL A 101 5.67 -11.90 13.06
N SER A 102 4.59 -12.52 12.56
CA SER A 102 4.53 -13.02 11.17
C SER A 102 4.72 -11.89 10.16
N ARG A 103 4.03 -10.77 10.35
CA ARG A 103 4.13 -9.60 9.46
C ARG A 103 5.51 -8.95 9.49
N LEU A 104 6.12 -8.84 10.67
CA LEU A 104 7.48 -8.34 10.81
C LEU A 104 8.48 -9.23 10.07
N LYS A 105 8.34 -10.55 10.19
CA LYS A 105 9.17 -11.51 9.47
C LYS A 105 9.02 -11.40 7.95
N GLU A 106 7.79 -11.26 7.44
CA GLU A 106 7.52 -11.02 6.02
C GLU A 106 8.18 -9.73 5.51
N ALA A 107 8.19 -8.67 6.34
CA ALA A 107 8.88 -7.41 6.06
C ALA A 107 10.41 -7.50 6.20
N GLY A 108 10.96 -8.69 6.46
CA GLY A 108 12.41 -8.91 6.64
C GLY A 108 12.95 -8.29 7.94
N LEU A 109 12.08 -8.15 8.96
CA LEU A 109 12.44 -7.69 10.29
C LEU A 109 12.54 -8.89 11.23
N SER A 110 13.75 -9.17 11.71
CA SER A 110 13.99 -10.26 12.66
C SER A 110 13.85 -9.74 14.08
N ILE A 111 12.78 -10.14 14.75
CA ILE A 111 12.52 -9.78 16.15
C ILE A 111 12.38 -11.05 16.98
N LYS A 112 12.91 -11.05 18.20
CA LYS A 112 12.74 -12.16 19.13
C LYS A 112 11.30 -12.20 19.65
N LYS A 113 10.74 -13.39 19.80
CA LYS A 113 9.32 -13.60 20.16
C LYS A 113 8.87 -12.88 21.44
N ASN A 114 9.80 -12.60 22.36
CA ASN A 114 9.51 -11.93 23.64
C ASN A 114 10.09 -10.50 23.69
N ASP A 115 10.38 -9.88 22.55
CA ASP A 115 10.93 -8.52 22.51
C ASP A 115 9.85 -7.51 22.96
N PRO A 116 10.15 -6.60 23.90
CA PRO A 116 9.22 -5.57 24.33
C PRO A 116 8.72 -4.65 23.21
N ALA A 117 9.49 -4.52 22.12
CA ALA A 117 9.09 -3.74 20.96
C ALA A 117 7.83 -4.29 20.28
N ILE A 118 7.57 -5.61 20.37
CA ILE A 118 6.35 -6.22 19.82
C ILE A 118 5.10 -5.60 20.50
N GLY A 119 5.13 -5.46 21.80
CA GLY A 119 4.03 -4.83 22.56
C GLY A 119 3.81 -3.38 22.16
N ARG A 120 4.89 -2.59 22.06
CA ARG A 120 4.82 -1.18 21.65
C ARG A 120 4.28 -1.02 20.21
N ILE A 121 4.80 -1.79 19.26
CA ILE A 121 4.33 -1.76 17.87
C ILE A 121 2.85 -2.12 17.80
N LEU A 122 2.41 -3.14 18.52
CA LEU A 122 1.01 -3.55 18.55
C LEU A 122 0.10 -2.46 19.11
N GLU A 123 0.52 -1.78 20.17
CA GLU A 123 -0.21 -0.65 20.76
C GLU A 123 -0.35 0.51 19.78
N ILE A 124 0.75 0.94 19.15
CA ILE A 124 0.75 2.00 18.15
C ILE A 124 -0.14 1.64 16.94
N VAL A 125 -0.09 0.37 16.48
CA VAL A 125 -0.97 -0.09 15.40
C VAL A 125 -2.44 0.07 15.81
N LYS A 126 -2.81 -0.34 17.03
CA LYS A 126 -4.19 -0.17 17.53
C LYS A 126 -4.62 1.28 17.62
N GLU A 127 -3.76 2.15 18.16
CA GLU A 127 -4.02 3.59 18.27
C GLU A 127 -4.21 4.23 16.88
N ARG A 128 -3.33 3.91 15.92
CA ARG A 128 -3.43 4.40 14.54
C ARG A 128 -4.69 3.89 13.85
N GLU A 129 -5.05 2.61 14.01
CA GLU A 129 -6.28 2.06 13.43
C GLU A 129 -7.53 2.68 14.06
N ALA A 130 -7.51 3.02 15.34
CA ALA A 130 -8.62 3.70 16.01
C ALA A 130 -8.91 5.09 15.42
N VAL A 131 -7.90 5.81 14.96
CA VAL A 131 -8.07 7.11 14.28
C VAL A 131 -8.25 7.01 12.77
N GLY A 132 -8.32 5.80 12.22
CA GLY A 132 -8.72 5.59 10.81
C GLY A 132 -7.69 4.96 9.90
N TYR A 133 -6.47 4.65 10.34
CA TYR A 133 -5.50 3.90 9.52
C TYR A 133 -5.99 2.49 9.19
N SER A 134 -5.46 1.90 8.14
CA SER A 134 -5.66 0.49 7.80
C SER A 134 -4.36 -0.07 7.24
N PHE A 135 -3.67 -0.84 8.05
CA PHE A 135 -2.42 -1.49 7.66
C PHE A 135 -2.64 -2.80 6.90
N ASP A 136 -3.86 -3.28 6.80
CA ASP A 136 -4.21 -4.49 6.06
C ASP A 136 -3.91 -4.35 4.55
N THR A 137 -4.03 -3.11 4.03
CA THR A 137 -3.80 -2.80 2.63
C THR A 137 -2.56 -1.94 2.40
N ALA A 138 -1.96 -1.40 3.46
CA ALA A 138 -0.83 -0.47 3.42
C ALA A 138 0.41 -1.09 4.08
N GLN A 139 0.90 -2.16 3.47
CA GLN A 139 2.02 -2.95 3.98
C GLN A 139 3.29 -2.12 4.16
N ALA A 140 3.57 -1.20 3.21
CA ALA A 140 4.77 -0.38 3.27
C ALA A 140 4.73 0.60 4.46
N SER A 141 3.58 1.24 4.75
CA SER A 141 3.45 2.10 5.93
C SER A 141 3.58 1.31 7.24
N PHE A 142 3.05 0.08 7.29
CA PHE A 142 3.26 -0.80 8.45
C PHE A 142 4.74 -1.13 8.65
N GLU A 143 5.45 -1.48 7.58
CA GLU A 143 6.90 -1.76 7.65
C GLU A 143 7.70 -0.56 8.14
N LEU A 144 7.41 0.65 7.63
CA LEU A 144 8.08 1.88 8.07
C LEU A 144 7.79 2.21 9.53
N LEU A 145 6.55 2.03 9.99
CA LEU A 145 6.18 2.18 11.40
C LEU A 145 7.00 1.23 12.27
N ALA A 146 7.05 -0.04 11.91
CA ALA A 146 7.80 -1.03 12.67
C ALA A 146 9.31 -0.73 12.70
N ARG A 147 9.90 -0.35 11.57
CA ARG A 147 11.32 0.05 11.49
C ARG A 147 11.62 1.27 12.34
N ARG A 148 10.71 2.24 12.40
CA ARG A 148 10.84 3.43 13.25
C ARG A 148 10.89 3.05 14.72
N GLU A 149 9.99 2.19 15.17
CA GLU A 149 9.93 1.71 16.55
C GLU A 149 11.14 0.84 16.95
N LEU A 150 11.75 0.17 16.00
CA LEU A 150 12.95 -0.62 16.18
C LEU A 150 14.25 0.22 16.07
N GLY A 151 14.16 1.52 15.73
CA GLY A 151 15.31 2.35 15.46
C GLY A 151 16.09 1.97 14.18
N GLU A 152 15.46 1.24 13.28
CA GLU A 152 16.05 0.75 12.03
C GLU A 152 15.69 1.60 10.80
N LEU A 153 14.97 2.70 10.97
CA LEU A 153 14.59 3.59 9.88
C LEU A 153 15.61 4.73 9.74
N PRO A 154 16.42 4.76 8.69
CA PRO A 154 17.30 5.90 8.42
C PRO A 154 16.51 7.16 8.10
N ILE A 155 17.04 8.32 8.49
CA ILE A 155 16.50 9.61 8.08
C ILE A 155 17.19 9.99 6.76
N PHE A 156 16.49 9.75 5.64
CA PHE A 156 17.01 10.06 4.31
C PHE A 156 16.91 11.56 4.01
N PHE A 157 15.80 12.17 4.38
CA PHE A 157 15.54 13.59 4.23
C PHE A 157 14.47 14.03 5.25
N GLU A 158 14.35 15.33 5.46
CA GLU A 158 13.36 15.93 6.35
C GLU A 158 12.56 16.98 5.58
N VAL A 159 11.24 16.88 5.57
CA VAL A 159 10.39 17.94 5.02
C VAL A 159 10.20 19.02 6.06
N LYS A 160 10.68 20.23 5.77
CA LYS A 160 10.58 21.39 6.66
C LYS A 160 9.24 22.10 6.55
N ARG A 161 8.70 22.17 5.35
CA ARG A 161 7.35 22.71 5.07
C ARG A 161 6.92 22.32 3.67
N TYR A 162 5.62 22.33 3.48
CA TYR A 162 5.02 22.32 2.15
C TYR A 162 3.83 23.27 2.10
N ARG A 163 3.46 23.67 0.89
CA ARG A 163 2.26 24.46 0.60
C ARG A 163 1.68 23.98 -0.71
N VAL A 164 0.35 23.83 -0.74
CA VAL A 164 -0.39 23.52 -1.95
C VAL A 164 -1.45 24.59 -2.14
N THR A 165 -1.50 25.18 -3.32
CA THR A 165 -2.48 26.21 -3.71
C THR A 165 -3.29 25.69 -4.88
N VAL A 166 -4.59 25.87 -4.84
CA VAL A 166 -5.50 25.55 -5.93
C VAL A 166 -6.21 26.83 -6.36
N GLU A 167 -6.00 27.21 -7.62
CA GLU A 167 -6.62 28.36 -8.24
C GLU A 167 -7.57 27.91 -9.35
N ARG A 168 -8.78 28.47 -9.37
CA ARG A 168 -9.72 28.32 -10.48
C ARG A 168 -9.81 29.63 -11.25
N ARG A 169 -9.51 29.60 -12.53
CA ARG A 169 -9.58 30.78 -13.40
C ARG A 169 -10.12 30.42 -14.79
N LYS A 170 -10.58 31.44 -15.51
CA LYS A 170 -10.92 31.27 -16.93
C LYS A 170 -9.66 31.49 -17.77
N ASN A 171 -9.43 30.60 -18.71
CA ASN A 171 -8.35 30.76 -19.71
C ASN A 171 -8.76 31.76 -20.80
N LYS A 172 -7.86 32.03 -21.77
CA LYS A 172 -8.10 32.94 -22.90
C LYS A 172 -9.29 32.56 -23.80
N TYR A 173 -9.77 31.34 -23.69
CA TYR A 173 -10.93 30.80 -24.42
C TYR A 173 -12.20 30.81 -23.56
N ASN A 174 -12.21 31.53 -22.42
CA ASN A 174 -13.32 31.58 -21.46
C ASN A 174 -13.70 30.21 -20.85
N LYS A 175 -12.82 29.21 -20.96
CA LYS A 175 -12.98 27.89 -20.32
C LYS A 175 -12.43 27.93 -18.90
N LEU A 176 -13.15 27.33 -17.96
CA LEU A 176 -12.71 27.19 -16.58
C LEU A 176 -11.56 26.17 -16.53
N VAL A 177 -10.45 26.57 -15.95
CA VAL A 177 -9.27 25.71 -15.71
C VAL A 177 -8.94 25.76 -14.23
N SER A 178 -8.44 24.65 -13.70
CA SER A 178 -7.90 24.56 -12.34
C SER A 178 -6.39 24.45 -12.43
N LEU A 179 -5.69 25.31 -11.71
CA LEU A 179 -4.25 25.29 -11.54
C LEU A 179 -3.94 24.85 -10.11
N SER A 180 -3.12 23.83 -9.95
CA SER A 180 -2.61 23.41 -8.66
C SER A 180 -1.11 23.62 -8.61
N GLU A 181 -0.65 24.35 -7.62
CA GLU A 181 0.77 24.62 -7.36
C GLU A 181 1.18 24.00 -6.03
N ALA A 182 2.33 23.36 -6.01
CA ALA A 182 2.92 22.85 -4.78
C ALA A 182 4.35 23.37 -4.62
N VAL A 183 4.67 23.81 -3.41
CA VAL A 183 6.02 24.19 -3.00
C VAL A 183 6.41 23.35 -1.80
N VAL A 184 7.56 22.69 -1.87
CA VAL A 184 8.09 21.82 -0.81
C VAL A 184 9.51 22.28 -0.47
N VAL A 185 9.82 22.39 0.82
CA VAL A 185 11.17 22.61 1.32
C VAL A 185 11.63 21.38 2.07
N VAL A 186 12.67 20.74 1.57
CA VAL A 186 13.31 19.59 2.20
C VAL A 186 14.70 19.93 2.71
N LYS A 187 15.14 19.22 3.75
CA LYS A 187 16.55 19.16 4.15
C LYS A 187 17.07 17.78 3.77
N VAL A 188 18.05 17.73 2.87
CA VAL A 188 18.70 16.51 2.39
C VAL A 188 20.18 16.78 2.20
N ASP A 189 21.04 15.81 2.50
CA ASP A 189 22.50 15.94 2.41
C ASP A 189 23.06 17.17 3.21
N GLY A 190 22.37 17.53 4.31
CA GLY A 190 22.74 18.71 5.13
C GLY A 190 22.21 20.05 4.60
N GLU A 191 21.73 20.12 3.37
CA GLU A 191 21.27 21.32 2.69
C GLU A 191 19.74 21.45 2.65
N LYS A 192 19.25 22.71 2.64
CA LYS A 192 17.84 23.01 2.39
C LYS A 192 17.62 23.19 0.89
N LYS A 193 16.70 22.43 0.32
CA LYS A 193 16.29 22.53 -1.09
C LYS A 193 14.83 22.91 -1.18
N LEU A 194 14.52 23.84 -2.09
CA LEU A 194 13.17 24.29 -2.39
C LEU A 194 12.78 23.79 -3.77
N SER A 195 11.71 23.03 -3.83
CA SER A 195 11.13 22.52 -5.06
C SER A 195 9.72 23.05 -5.25
N ALA A 196 9.40 23.48 -6.47
CA ALA A 196 8.07 23.89 -6.86
C ALA A 196 7.61 23.09 -8.07
N SER A 197 6.33 22.80 -8.12
CA SER A 197 5.67 22.09 -9.22
C SER A 197 4.28 22.66 -9.46
N GLU A 198 3.89 22.69 -10.72
CA GLU A 198 2.55 23.07 -11.18
C GLU A 198 1.86 21.88 -11.83
N SER A 199 0.54 21.84 -11.71
CA SER A 199 -0.32 20.89 -12.39
C SER A 199 -1.55 21.64 -12.87
N MET A 200 -1.74 21.70 -14.18
CA MET A 200 -2.87 22.37 -14.82
C MET A 200 -3.89 21.32 -15.26
N ASP A 201 -5.13 21.48 -14.82
CA ASP A 201 -6.25 20.64 -15.22
C ASP A 201 -6.98 21.30 -16.38
N GLU A 202 -6.72 20.85 -17.60
CA GLU A 202 -7.63 20.99 -18.72
C GLU A 202 -8.55 19.78 -18.71
N VAL A 203 -9.85 20.00 -18.89
CA VAL A 203 -10.92 18.99 -18.81
C VAL A 203 -10.46 17.62 -19.33
N GLY A 204 -10.30 16.64 -18.41
CA GLY A 204 -9.92 15.26 -18.75
C GLY A 204 -8.48 14.85 -18.40
N SER A 205 -7.69 15.66 -17.70
CA SER A 205 -6.36 15.27 -17.23
C SER A 205 -6.35 15.03 -15.72
N ASP A 206 -5.75 13.91 -15.28
CA ASP A 206 -5.61 13.47 -13.87
C ASP A 206 -4.62 14.34 -13.06
N ARG A 207 -4.77 15.67 -13.10
CA ARG A 207 -3.76 16.63 -12.63
C ARG A 207 -4.31 17.55 -11.56
N GLY A 208 -4.40 17.05 -10.33
CA GLY A 208 -4.85 17.80 -9.16
C GLY A 208 -3.72 18.17 -8.18
N PRO A 209 -4.08 18.71 -7.00
CA PRO A 209 -3.15 19.17 -5.98
C PRO A 209 -2.20 18.08 -5.47
N VAL A 210 -2.64 16.83 -5.40
CA VAL A 210 -1.83 15.69 -4.97
C VAL A 210 -0.74 15.38 -6.02
N ASN A 211 -1.05 15.50 -7.31
CA ASN A 211 -0.05 15.32 -8.37
C ASN A 211 1.02 16.42 -8.34
N ALA A 212 0.62 17.69 -8.15
CA ALA A 212 1.56 18.79 -7.95
C ALA A 212 2.45 18.55 -6.73
N LEU A 213 1.88 18.12 -5.61
CA LEU A 213 2.61 17.81 -4.38
C LEU A 213 3.59 16.65 -4.58
N SER A 214 3.18 15.57 -5.21
CA SER A 214 4.03 14.43 -5.52
C SER A 214 5.24 14.83 -6.37
N LYS A 215 5.01 15.61 -7.44
CA LYS A 215 6.08 16.12 -8.29
C LYS A 215 7.05 17.06 -7.55
N ALA A 216 6.53 17.93 -6.69
CA ALA A 216 7.37 18.84 -5.90
C ALA A 216 8.23 18.06 -4.90
N LEU A 217 7.67 17.03 -4.23
CA LEU A 217 8.39 16.16 -3.30
C LEU A 217 9.52 15.37 -3.96
N THR A 218 9.29 14.88 -5.19
CA THR A 218 10.25 14.02 -5.89
C THR A 218 11.20 14.80 -6.81
N LYS A 219 11.11 16.11 -6.88
CA LYS A 219 11.85 16.93 -7.85
C LYS A 219 13.35 17.02 -7.55
N ASP A 220 13.72 17.17 -6.30
CA ASP A 220 15.13 17.25 -5.87
C ASP A 220 15.29 16.68 -4.44
N LEU A 221 15.66 15.43 -4.36
CA LEU A 221 16.05 14.75 -3.13
C LEU A 221 17.56 14.42 -3.09
N GLY A 222 18.36 15.25 -3.71
CA GLY A 222 19.83 15.22 -3.62
C GLY A 222 20.40 13.87 -4.04
N SER A 223 21.23 13.27 -3.20
CA SER A 223 21.87 11.98 -3.44
C SER A 223 20.89 10.83 -3.70
N TYR A 224 19.66 10.95 -3.22
CA TYR A 224 18.61 9.92 -3.36
C TYR A 224 17.81 10.03 -4.67
N GLN A 225 18.01 11.08 -5.47
CA GLN A 225 17.22 11.37 -6.66
C GLN A 225 17.15 10.18 -7.64
N LYS A 226 18.27 9.51 -7.87
CA LYS A 226 18.34 8.36 -8.81
C LYS A 226 17.49 7.17 -8.36
N LEU A 227 17.30 7.00 -7.05
CA LEU A 227 16.53 5.88 -6.48
C LEU A 227 15.02 6.09 -6.56
N ILE A 228 14.56 7.35 -6.69
CA ILE A 228 13.13 7.69 -6.64
C ILE A 228 12.53 8.09 -7.99
N ASN A 229 13.36 8.36 -8.99
CA ASN A 229 12.91 8.85 -10.31
C ASN A 229 11.95 7.90 -11.05
N ASP A 230 11.95 6.64 -10.70
CA ASP A 230 11.13 5.60 -11.32
C ASP A 230 9.84 5.29 -10.54
N ILE A 231 9.56 6.02 -9.46
CA ILE A 231 8.30 5.87 -8.71
C ILE A 231 7.15 6.40 -9.57
N LYS A 232 6.16 5.53 -9.80
CA LYS A 232 4.89 5.88 -10.43
C LYS A 232 3.76 5.67 -9.45
N LEU A 233 2.88 6.65 -9.31
CA LEU A 233 1.62 6.50 -8.61
C LEU A 233 0.67 5.72 -9.54
N VAL A 234 0.24 4.54 -9.12
CA VAL A 234 -0.61 3.63 -9.91
C VAL A 234 -2.08 3.82 -9.54
N ASP A 235 -2.37 4.00 -8.25
CA ASP A 235 -3.73 4.16 -7.78
C ASP A 235 -3.78 5.10 -6.57
N PHE A 236 -4.89 5.82 -6.44
CA PHE A 236 -5.14 6.80 -5.38
C PHE A 236 -6.57 6.65 -4.87
N LYS A 237 -6.71 6.13 -3.65
CA LYS A 237 -8.00 5.84 -3.03
C LYS A 237 -8.25 6.74 -1.83
N VAL A 238 -9.37 7.41 -1.83
CA VAL A 238 -9.80 8.28 -0.72
C VAL A 238 -11.06 7.72 -0.08
N ARG A 239 -11.07 7.67 1.25
CA ARG A 239 -12.24 7.25 2.03
C ARG A 239 -12.43 8.14 3.24
N ILE A 240 -13.67 8.50 3.52
CA ILE A 240 -14.07 9.10 4.78
C ILE A 240 -14.24 7.95 5.78
N THR A 241 -13.49 7.98 6.88
CA THR A 241 -13.51 6.93 7.91
C THR A 241 -14.43 7.25 9.07
N GLN A 242 -14.67 8.54 9.33
CA GLN A 242 -15.63 9.04 10.32
C GLN A 242 -16.46 10.13 9.66
N GLY A 243 -17.78 10.02 9.78
CA GLY A 243 -18.71 10.99 9.20
C GLY A 243 -18.93 12.19 10.13
N GLY A 244 -19.48 13.28 9.58
CA GLY A 244 -19.80 14.52 10.28
C GLY A 244 -18.91 15.69 9.88
N THR A 245 -18.99 16.79 10.61
CA THR A 245 -18.21 18.00 10.35
C THR A 245 -16.71 17.83 10.58
N GLU A 246 -16.32 16.83 11.38
CA GLU A 246 -14.94 16.45 11.66
C GLU A 246 -14.54 15.18 10.90
N ALA A 247 -15.01 15.06 9.67
CA ALA A 247 -14.75 13.90 8.83
C ALA A 247 -13.24 13.64 8.69
N VAL A 248 -12.81 12.44 9.06
CA VAL A 248 -11.41 12.00 8.90
C VAL A 248 -11.27 11.30 7.56
N THR A 249 -10.32 11.75 6.77
CA THR A 249 -10.00 11.22 5.44
C THR A 249 -8.83 10.26 5.52
N ARG A 250 -9.03 9.05 5.02
CA ARG A 250 -7.96 8.08 4.76
C ARG A 250 -7.61 8.11 3.29
N VAL A 251 -6.33 8.27 3.01
CA VAL A 251 -5.76 8.15 1.66
C VAL A 251 -4.89 6.92 1.60
N VAL A 252 -5.10 6.06 0.60
CA VAL A 252 -4.23 4.93 0.27
C VAL A 252 -3.64 5.18 -1.11
N ILE A 253 -2.32 5.09 -1.21
CA ILE A 253 -1.57 5.25 -2.46
C ILE A 253 -0.91 3.93 -2.82
N ASP A 254 -1.17 3.46 -4.03
CA ASP A 254 -0.46 2.35 -4.64
C ASP A 254 0.62 2.91 -5.57
N SER A 255 1.86 2.54 -5.33
CA SER A 255 3.03 2.95 -6.11
C SER A 255 3.67 1.75 -6.80
N GLU A 256 4.36 1.99 -7.91
CA GLU A 256 5.11 0.98 -8.66
C GLU A 256 6.44 1.56 -9.14
N ASP A 257 7.49 0.75 -9.18
CA ASP A 257 8.77 1.12 -9.78
C ASP A 257 8.97 0.49 -11.17
N LYS A 258 10.06 0.85 -11.83
CA LYS A 258 10.43 0.33 -13.17
C LYS A 258 10.58 -1.19 -13.23
N ASN A 259 10.80 -1.85 -12.10
CA ASN A 259 10.95 -3.29 -12.01
C ASN A 259 9.60 -3.99 -11.79
N GLY A 260 8.48 -3.25 -11.79
CA GLY A 260 7.14 -3.77 -11.55
C GLY A 260 6.85 -4.09 -10.07
N VAL A 261 7.71 -3.68 -9.15
CA VAL A 261 7.46 -3.85 -7.72
C VAL A 261 6.41 -2.84 -7.28
N ARG A 262 5.33 -3.34 -6.67
CA ARG A 262 4.22 -2.53 -6.16
C ARG A 262 4.23 -2.49 -4.64
N TRP A 263 3.87 -1.34 -4.10
CA TRP A 263 3.68 -1.16 -2.65
C TRP A 263 2.58 -0.16 -2.37
N SER A 264 1.93 -0.32 -1.21
CA SER A 264 0.82 0.52 -0.79
C SER A 264 1.14 1.23 0.52
N THR A 265 0.80 2.50 0.58
CA THR A 265 0.97 3.37 1.74
C THR A 265 -0.33 4.05 2.14
N VAL A 266 -0.41 4.50 3.39
CA VAL A 266 -1.62 5.11 3.95
C VAL A 266 -1.29 6.36 4.74
N GLY A 267 -2.11 7.39 4.56
CA GLY A 267 -2.13 8.58 5.40
C GLY A 267 -3.54 8.88 5.88
N VAL A 268 -3.65 9.49 7.06
CA VAL A 268 -4.94 9.80 7.67
C VAL A 268 -4.90 11.20 8.28
N SER A 269 -5.81 12.05 7.83
CA SER A 269 -5.97 13.43 8.33
C SER A 269 -7.39 13.93 8.03
N PRO A 270 -7.91 14.88 8.82
CA PRO A 270 -9.09 15.63 8.39
C PRO A 270 -8.87 16.40 7.07
N ASN A 271 -7.63 16.79 6.80
CA ASN A 271 -7.23 17.44 5.54
C ASN A 271 -6.71 16.40 4.54
N ILE A 272 -7.40 16.27 3.40
CA ILE A 272 -7.03 15.33 2.34
C ILE A 272 -5.61 15.56 1.79
N VAL A 273 -5.13 16.81 1.77
CA VAL A 273 -3.77 17.13 1.29
C VAL A 273 -2.74 16.60 2.28
N ASP A 274 -2.97 16.74 3.58
CA ASP A 274 -2.09 16.20 4.63
C ASP A 274 -2.09 14.67 4.63
N ALA A 275 -3.27 14.05 4.51
CA ALA A 275 -3.37 12.59 4.39
C ALA A 275 -2.61 12.06 3.15
N SER A 276 -2.73 12.78 2.03
CA SER A 276 -2.01 12.44 0.80
C SER A 276 -0.49 12.64 0.95
N PHE A 277 -0.09 13.73 1.63
CA PHE A 277 1.32 14.02 1.91
C PHE A 277 1.96 12.91 2.74
N GLU A 278 1.30 12.46 3.80
CA GLU A 278 1.78 11.37 4.66
C GLU A 278 1.98 10.08 3.85
N ALA A 279 0.99 9.69 3.04
CA ALA A 279 1.07 8.51 2.21
C ALA A 279 2.17 8.60 1.13
N LEU A 280 2.35 9.77 0.50
CA LEU A 280 3.44 10.02 -0.47
C LEU A 280 4.82 9.95 0.20
N LEU A 281 4.95 10.52 1.38
CA LEU A 281 6.19 10.50 2.14
C LEU A 281 6.60 9.07 2.51
N ASP A 282 5.66 8.28 2.96
CA ASP A 282 5.88 6.85 3.23
C ASP A 282 6.24 6.09 1.95
N ALA A 283 5.61 6.39 0.82
CA ALA A 283 5.94 5.72 -0.45
C ALA A 283 7.40 5.95 -0.88
N ILE A 284 7.90 7.16 -0.73
CA ILE A 284 9.30 7.52 -1.01
C ILE A 284 10.24 6.83 -0.01
N ASN A 285 9.97 6.96 1.29
CA ASN A 285 10.82 6.38 2.33
C ASN A 285 10.92 4.87 2.23
N TRP A 286 9.82 4.16 1.94
CA TRP A 286 9.85 2.71 1.79
C TRP A 286 10.73 2.27 0.62
N LYS A 287 10.63 2.95 -0.53
CA LYS A 287 11.51 2.68 -1.67
C LYS A 287 12.97 2.91 -1.31
N LEU A 288 13.30 4.01 -0.64
CA LEU A 288 14.66 4.31 -0.22
C LEU A 288 15.21 3.25 0.74
N VAL A 289 14.43 2.80 1.72
CA VAL A 289 14.82 1.71 2.63
C VAL A 289 15.13 0.43 1.86
N ARG A 290 14.26 0.05 0.92
CA ARG A 290 14.41 -1.17 0.13
C ARG A 290 15.67 -1.12 -0.75
N ASP A 291 15.83 -0.05 -1.52
CA ASP A 291 16.87 0.05 -2.54
C ASP A 291 18.25 0.30 -1.92
N THR A 292 18.35 1.05 -0.83
CA THR A 292 19.60 1.24 -0.09
C THR A 292 20.10 -0.08 0.53
N LYS A 293 19.20 -0.89 1.10
CA LYS A 293 19.57 -2.23 1.61
C LYS A 293 20.07 -3.15 0.52
N THR A 294 19.51 -3.07 -0.66
CA THR A 294 19.94 -3.86 -1.81
C THR A 294 21.36 -3.47 -2.25
N GLN A 295 21.66 -2.18 -2.31
CA GLN A 295 23.00 -1.69 -2.64
C GLN A 295 24.07 -2.15 -1.64
N ILE A 296 23.77 -2.11 -0.33
CA ILE A 296 24.70 -2.58 0.71
C ILE A 296 24.99 -4.08 0.56
N LYS A 297 23.99 -4.91 0.29
CA LYS A 297 24.17 -6.35 0.07
C LYS A 297 25.08 -6.65 -1.12
N PHE A 298 24.94 -5.93 -2.23
CA PHE A 298 25.85 -6.10 -3.38
C PHE A 298 27.26 -5.61 -3.10
N ALA A 299 27.44 -4.54 -2.33
CA ALA A 299 28.77 -4.02 -1.96
C ALA A 299 29.53 -4.92 -0.97
N THR A 300 28.85 -5.74 -0.17
CA THR A 300 29.45 -6.68 0.80
C THR A 300 29.69 -8.09 0.25
N SER A 301 29.22 -8.38 -0.98
CA SER A 301 29.40 -9.67 -1.65
C SER A 301 30.54 -9.67 -2.70
N HIS A 302 31.34 -8.62 -2.76
CA HIS A 302 32.58 -8.45 -3.50
C HIS A 302 33.71 -8.12 -2.54
#